data_8aa354d79432b061d2eb627ba1ddd988
#
_entry.id   8aa354d79432b061d2eb627ba1ddd988
#
_cell.length_a   1.000
_cell.length_b   1.000
_cell.length_c   1.000
_cell.angle_alpha   90.00
_cell.angle_beta   90.00
_cell.angle_gamma   90.00
#
_symmetry.space_group_name_H-M   'P 1'
#
loop_
_entity.id
_entity.type
_entity.pdbx_description
1 polymer ?
#
loop_
_entity_poly.entity_id
_entity_poly.type
_entity_poly.pdbx_seq_one_letter_code
_entity_poly.pdbx_strand_id
1 'polypeptide(L)'
;MKMRSLVIGMLLASTLLLSACGGEEEVVVETEVVTETETETEVGPKYVTNEDAPKGKVVSELTGEFIDEKLANQRPIAVMIDNEKVALPHYGVSEADIVYEIVNSTHNERITRLMVLVKDWEKIEQLGNVRSARPTNFILCMGWNAILCHDGGPVYNNNYSNQPFSTNLNGGFDRVPNGKAREFTEYITTEDDLAKRLKANKKSIEYQEEYYEGPRFIWVEEVDLGEDAKTATYIAPPFPHNESELTYNEEDGLYYYSEYGEPHLDPGNDDAQLCFKNVVLQKADMYEYDENGYMYYDIIEKRNDGYYIVNGKMIPIQWVKVSATSPTKYYDMEGNEIALNVGKTYIGIVPSDTWEEVVIE
;
A
#
# COMPACT_ATOMS: atom_id res chain seq x y z
N MET A 1 8.61 -14.35 -14.18
CA MET A 1 9.37 -15.61 -14.46
C MET A 1 8.50 -16.46 -15.36
N LYS A 2 8.81 -16.52 -16.67
CA LYS A 2 8.00 -17.26 -17.65
C LYS A 2 8.10 -18.76 -17.39
N MET A 3 7.07 -19.37 -16.86
CA MET A 3 6.96 -20.84 -16.75
C MET A 3 6.56 -21.40 -18.11
N ARG A 4 7.52 -22.02 -18.80
CA ARG A 4 7.25 -22.76 -20.05
C ARG A 4 6.72 -24.14 -19.69
N SER A 5 5.42 -24.37 -19.89
CA SER A 5 4.87 -25.73 -19.84
C SER A 5 5.17 -26.47 -21.15
N LEU A 6 6.01 -27.49 -21.08
CA LEU A 6 6.35 -28.35 -22.19
C LEU A 6 5.26 -29.44 -22.31
N VAL A 7 4.38 -29.32 -23.29
CA VAL A 7 3.44 -30.41 -23.65
C VAL A 7 4.09 -31.26 -24.74
N ILE A 8 4.46 -32.49 -24.39
CA ILE A 8 4.99 -33.47 -25.35
C ILE A 8 3.80 -34.11 -26.06
N GLY A 9 3.56 -33.70 -27.30
CA GLY A 9 2.57 -34.32 -28.16
C GLY A 9 3.10 -35.65 -28.74
N MET A 10 2.34 -36.70 -28.56
CA MET A 10 2.66 -38.03 -29.04
C MET A 10 2.27 -38.16 -30.54
N LEU A 11 3.26 -38.36 -31.43
CA LEU A 11 3.02 -38.62 -32.86
C LEU A 11 2.43 -40.02 -33.03
N LEU A 12 1.21 -40.12 -33.55
CA LEU A 12 0.69 -41.35 -34.09
C LEU A 12 0.95 -41.37 -35.60
N ALA A 13 1.92 -42.16 -36.01
CA ALA A 13 2.15 -42.48 -37.42
C ALA A 13 1.23 -43.65 -37.83
N SER A 14 0.22 -43.37 -38.66
CA SER A 14 -0.58 -44.43 -39.31
C SER A 14 0.03 -44.77 -40.68
N THR A 15 0.67 -45.92 -40.79
CA THR A 15 1.13 -46.49 -42.07
C THR A 15 0.00 -47.25 -42.72
N LEU A 16 -0.49 -46.76 -43.88
CA LEU A 16 -1.34 -47.52 -44.79
C LEU A 16 -0.45 -48.26 -45.80
N LEU A 17 -0.42 -49.57 -45.72
CA LEU A 17 0.17 -50.45 -46.74
C LEU A 17 -0.87 -50.70 -47.81
N LEU A 18 -0.67 -50.17 -49.01
CA LEU A 18 -1.39 -50.58 -50.24
C LEU A 18 -0.37 -51.32 -51.12
N SER A 19 -0.66 -52.60 -51.32
CA SER A 19 0.06 -53.46 -52.25
C SER A 19 -0.67 -53.43 -53.63
N ALA A 20 0.03 -52.88 -54.64
CA ALA A 20 -0.38 -53.07 -56.01
C ALA A 20 0.85 -53.22 -56.92
N CYS A 21 0.83 -54.22 -57.78
CA CYS A 21 1.86 -54.56 -58.76
C CYS A 21 2.02 -53.52 -59.86
N GLY A 22 3.26 -53.21 -60.25
CA GLY A 22 3.67 -52.90 -61.62
C GLY A 22 3.67 -51.46 -62.04
N GLY A 23 4.88 -50.91 -62.25
CA GLY A 23 5.14 -49.65 -62.97
C GLY A 23 5.91 -48.65 -62.13
N GLU A 24 7.16 -48.33 -62.53
CA GLU A 24 7.97 -47.24 -61.91
C GLU A 24 7.34 -45.91 -62.27
N GLU A 25 6.77 -45.23 -61.29
CA GLU A 25 6.51 -43.80 -61.27
C GLU A 25 7.09 -43.23 -59.99
N GLU A 26 7.99 -42.30 -60.10
CA GLU A 26 8.48 -41.52 -58.97
C GLU A 26 7.34 -40.68 -58.35
N VAL A 27 6.87 -41.08 -57.21
CA VAL A 27 5.91 -40.28 -56.43
C VAL A 27 6.70 -39.26 -55.59
N VAL A 28 6.66 -37.99 -56.01
CA VAL A 28 7.08 -36.86 -55.18
C VAL A 28 6.09 -36.71 -54.04
N VAL A 29 6.48 -37.07 -52.84
CA VAL A 29 5.69 -36.80 -51.63
C VAL A 29 5.97 -35.38 -51.21
N GLU A 30 5.06 -34.45 -51.53
CA GLU A 30 5.04 -33.12 -50.86
C GLU A 30 4.67 -33.32 -49.39
N THR A 31 5.63 -33.10 -48.52
CA THR A 31 5.39 -33.03 -47.05
C THR A 31 4.87 -31.63 -46.74
N GLU A 32 3.53 -31.49 -46.59
CA GLU A 32 3.01 -30.25 -45.96
C GLU A 32 3.53 -30.20 -44.52
N VAL A 33 4.39 -29.21 -44.28
CA VAL A 33 4.76 -28.82 -42.92
C VAL A 33 3.62 -28.01 -42.33
N VAL A 34 2.77 -28.68 -41.58
CA VAL A 34 1.76 -28.00 -40.76
C VAL A 34 2.51 -27.31 -39.62
N THR A 35 2.72 -26.02 -39.75
CA THR A 35 3.20 -25.18 -38.65
C THR A 35 2.03 -25.00 -37.68
N GLU A 36 2.02 -25.76 -36.59
CA GLU A 36 1.11 -25.47 -35.47
C GLU A 36 1.53 -24.10 -34.90
N THR A 37 0.68 -23.11 -35.08
CA THR A 37 0.78 -21.83 -34.39
C THR A 37 0.34 -22.09 -32.96
N GLU A 38 1.30 -22.09 -32.03
CA GLU A 38 0.98 -22.03 -30.59
C GLU A 38 0.21 -20.73 -30.35
N THR A 39 -1.07 -20.86 -30.06
CA THR A 39 -1.88 -19.77 -29.54
C THR A 39 -1.48 -19.61 -28.07
N GLU A 40 -0.68 -18.60 -27.73
CA GLU A 40 -0.54 -18.16 -26.35
C GLU A 40 -1.94 -17.77 -25.85
N THR A 41 -2.50 -18.58 -24.99
CA THR A 41 -3.68 -18.18 -24.21
C THR A 41 -3.21 -17.10 -23.25
N GLU A 42 -3.62 -15.87 -23.45
CA GLU A 42 -3.50 -14.81 -22.45
C GLU A 42 -4.23 -15.29 -21.18
N VAL A 43 -3.47 -15.66 -20.19
CA VAL A 43 -4.02 -15.92 -18.85
C VAL A 43 -4.22 -14.55 -18.23
N GLY A 44 -5.47 -14.12 -18.11
CA GLY A 44 -5.83 -12.86 -17.46
C GLY A 44 -5.30 -12.77 -16.01
N PRO A 45 -5.43 -11.61 -15.36
CA PRO A 45 -4.90 -11.40 -14.02
C PRO A 45 -5.48 -12.41 -13.02
N LYS A 46 -4.63 -13.00 -12.19
CA LYS A 46 -5.06 -13.92 -11.14
C LYS A 46 -5.42 -13.12 -9.90
N TYR A 47 -6.71 -12.93 -9.70
CA TYR A 47 -7.26 -12.28 -8.52
C TYR A 47 -7.04 -13.12 -7.25
N VAL A 48 -6.82 -12.44 -6.12
CA VAL A 48 -6.68 -13.06 -4.80
C VAL A 48 -7.93 -12.78 -3.98
N THR A 49 -8.63 -13.83 -3.59
CA THR A 49 -9.91 -13.77 -2.87
C THR A 49 -9.91 -14.71 -1.66
N ASN A 50 -10.93 -14.60 -0.81
CA ASN A 50 -11.08 -15.53 0.33
C ASN A 50 -11.36 -16.97 -0.12
N GLU A 51 -11.78 -17.19 -1.37
CA GLU A 51 -11.96 -18.55 -1.91
C GLU A 51 -10.61 -19.27 -2.12
N ASP A 52 -9.54 -18.48 -2.35
CA ASP A 52 -8.18 -18.97 -2.51
C ASP A 52 -7.46 -19.20 -1.18
N ALA A 53 -8.04 -18.70 -0.07
CA ALA A 53 -7.38 -18.72 1.23
C ALA A 53 -7.26 -20.14 1.80
N PRO A 54 -6.08 -20.52 2.33
CA PRO A 54 -5.90 -21.76 3.06
C PRO A 54 -6.83 -21.84 4.28
N LYS A 55 -7.13 -23.05 4.73
CA LYS A 55 -7.98 -23.25 5.91
C LYS A 55 -7.46 -22.47 7.12
N GLY A 56 -8.33 -21.68 7.76
CA GLY A 56 -8.00 -20.83 8.91
C GLY A 56 -7.30 -19.51 8.55
N LYS A 57 -7.32 -19.15 7.26
CA LYS A 57 -6.80 -17.89 6.74
C LYS A 57 -7.89 -17.09 6.02
N VAL A 58 -7.68 -15.80 5.93
CA VAL A 58 -8.47 -14.85 5.14
C VAL A 58 -7.54 -13.89 4.42
N VAL A 59 -8.03 -13.23 3.38
CA VAL A 59 -7.29 -12.17 2.70
C VAL A 59 -7.28 -10.91 3.56
N SER A 60 -6.10 -10.35 3.80
CA SER A 60 -5.93 -9.05 4.43
C SER A 60 -6.47 -7.94 3.54
N GLU A 61 -7.32 -7.09 4.07
CA GLU A 61 -7.82 -5.90 3.36
C GLU A 61 -6.75 -4.83 3.14
N LEU A 62 -5.61 -4.91 3.85
CA LEU A 62 -4.51 -3.95 3.75
C LEU A 62 -3.43 -4.37 2.75
N THR A 63 -3.20 -5.69 2.60
CA THR A 63 -2.08 -6.21 1.79
C THR A 63 -2.47 -7.26 0.75
N GLY A 64 -3.69 -7.81 0.81
CA GLY A 64 -4.07 -8.96 -0.02
C GLY A 64 -3.42 -10.29 0.40
N GLU A 65 -2.54 -10.30 1.39
CA GLU A 65 -1.90 -11.51 1.92
C GLU A 65 -2.85 -12.35 2.76
N PHE A 66 -2.55 -13.65 2.90
CA PHE A 66 -3.33 -14.54 3.75
C PHE A 66 -2.93 -14.42 5.22
N ILE A 67 -3.79 -13.83 6.04
CA ILE A 67 -3.63 -13.65 7.48
C ILE A 67 -4.49 -14.63 8.28
N ASP A 68 -4.27 -14.73 9.59
CA ASP A 68 -5.09 -15.58 10.47
C ASP A 68 -6.56 -15.14 10.47
N GLU A 69 -7.49 -16.10 10.32
CA GLU A 69 -8.94 -15.86 10.30
C GLU A 69 -9.44 -15.10 11.54
N LYS A 70 -8.78 -15.28 12.70
CA LYS A 70 -9.09 -14.53 13.94
C LYS A 70 -8.97 -13.01 13.77
N LEU A 71 -8.17 -12.55 12.81
CA LEU A 71 -7.95 -11.12 12.52
C LEU A 71 -9.00 -10.55 11.56
N ALA A 72 -9.85 -11.37 10.94
CA ALA A 72 -10.80 -10.94 9.91
C ALA A 72 -11.61 -9.71 10.31
N ASN A 73 -12.15 -9.70 11.54
CA ASN A 73 -12.97 -8.61 12.05
C ASN A 73 -12.18 -7.58 12.88
N GLN A 74 -10.90 -7.81 13.14
CA GLN A 74 -10.07 -6.86 13.88
C GLN A 74 -9.82 -5.62 13.04
N ARG A 75 -10.08 -4.44 13.61
CA ARG A 75 -9.73 -3.16 13.00
C ARG A 75 -8.22 -2.98 13.00
N PRO A 76 -7.63 -2.45 11.93
CA PRO A 76 -6.25 -2.01 11.97
C PRO A 76 -6.09 -0.81 12.91
N ILE A 77 -4.91 -0.62 13.45
CA ILE A 77 -4.51 0.67 14.02
C ILE A 77 -3.90 1.53 12.93
N ALA A 78 -4.07 2.85 13.03
CA ALA A 78 -3.37 3.86 12.25
C ALA A 78 -2.55 4.72 13.22
N VAL A 79 -1.24 4.68 13.13
CA VAL A 79 -0.36 5.33 14.11
C VAL A 79 0.35 6.51 13.44
N MET A 80 0.26 7.67 14.07
CA MET A 80 0.98 8.87 13.64
C MET A 80 2.43 8.81 14.08
N ILE A 81 3.36 8.83 13.15
CA ILE A 81 4.81 8.76 13.38
C ILE A 81 5.44 10.11 13.04
N ASP A 82 6.31 10.58 13.93
CA ASP A 82 7.11 11.79 13.68
C ASP A 82 8.16 11.52 12.60
N ASN A 83 8.26 12.41 11.64
CA ASN A 83 9.22 12.24 10.54
C ASN A 83 10.34 13.30 10.57
N GLU A 84 10.62 13.92 11.73
CA GLU A 84 11.81 14.75 11.89
C GLU A 84 13.07 13.89 12.01
N LYS A 85 14.18 14.34 11.46
CA LYS A 85 15.48 13.65 11.53
C LYS A 85 15.89 13.28 12.97
N VAL A 86 15.57 14.12 13.95
CA VAL A 86 15.83 13.84 15.37
C VAL A 86 14.97 12.69 15.91
N ALA A 87 13.85 12.39 15.28
CA ALA A 87 12.95 11.29 15.65
C ALA A 87 13.55 9.92 15.31
N LEU A 88 14.39 9.84 14.29
CA LEU A 88 15.00 8.58 13.81
C LEU A 88 15.96 7.96 14.84
N PRO A 89 16.12 6.62 14.86
CA PRO A 89 15.35 5.66 14.06
C PRO A 89 13.92 5.46 14.58
N HIS A 90 13.03 5.09 13.67
CA HIS A 90 11.68 4.61 14.02
C HIS A 90 11.72 3.13 14.36
N TYR A 91 10.80 2.69 15.23
CA TYR A 91 10.63 1.30 15.62
C TYR A 91 9.28 0.78 15.13
N GLY A 92 9.22 -0.46 14.68
CA GLY A 92 8.00 -1.15 14.24
C GLY A 92 7.39 -0.65 12.92
N VAL A 93 8.01 0.35 12.26
CA VAL A 93 7.48 0.92 11.02
C VAL A 93 7.64 -0.05 9.83
N SER A 94 8.67 -0.90 9.85
CA SER A 94 8.85 -1.96 8.86
C SER A 94 7.75 -3.04 8.92
N GLU A 95 7.01 -3.15 10.04
CA GLU A 95 5.87 -4.06 10.20
C GLU A 95 4.56 -3.49 9.59
N ALA A 96 4.57 -2.22 9.17
CA ALA A 96 3.39 -1.58 8.62
C ALA A 96 2.91 -2.24 7.31
N ASP A 97 1.60 -2.41 7.18
CA ASP A 97 0.94 -2.91 5.98
C ASP A 97 0.79 -1.79 4.94
N ILE A 98 0.42 -0.59 5.40
CA ILE A 98 0.30 0.62 4.57
C ILE A 98 0.98 1.78 5.28
N VAL A 99 1.73 2.57 4.52
CA VAL A 99 2.33 3.82 5.01
C VAL A 99 1.82 4.98 4.17
N TYR A 100 1.15 5.93 4.82
CA TYR A 100 0.88 7.24 4.23
C TYR A 100 1.99 8.21 4.61
N GLU A 101 2.49 8.95 3.64
CA GLU A 101 3.34 10.12 3.88
C GLU A 101 2.63 11.38 3.39
N ILE A 102 2.58 12.40 4.25
CA ILE A 102 1.81 13.62 4.02
C ILE A 102 2.50 14.82 4.65
N VAL A 103 2.55 15.95 3.95
CA VAL A 103 3.04 17.20 4.54
C VAL A 103 2.16 17.59 5.72
N ASN A 104 2.77 17.72 6.88
CA ASN A 104 2.07 17.95 8.14
C ASN A 104 2.01 19.43 8.54
N SER A 105 2.99 20.22 8.07
CA SER A 105 3.11 21.66 8.33
C SER A 105 3.86 22.31 7.19
N THR A 106 3.53 23.58 6.90
CA THR A 106 4.33 24.41 5.99
C THR A 106 5.62 24.93 6.64
N HIS A 107 5.71 24.84 7.97
CA HIS A 107 6.94 25.15 8.70
C HIS A 107 7.98 24.05 8.47
N ASN A 108 9.25 24.36 8.76
CA ASN A 108 10.38 23.44 8.59
C ASN A 108 10.41 22.83 7.17
N GLU A 109 10.36 23.70 6.15
CA GLU A 109 10.46 23.27 4.75
C GLU A 109 9.46 22.18 4.36
N ARG A 110 8.21 22.28 4.83
CA ARG A 110 7.12 21.31 4.55
C ARG A 110 7.40 19.93 5.12
N ILE A 111 7.75 19.86 6.41
CA ILE A 111 7.94 18.58 7.10
C ILE A 111 6.76 17.64 6.91
N THR A 112 7.05 16.37 6.60
CA THR A 112 6.03 15.31 6.51
C THR A 112 5.77 14.63 7.86
N ARG A 113 4.76 13.80 7.89
CA ARG A 113 4.52 12.74 8.88
C ARG A 113 4.13 11.46 8.19
N LEU A 114 4.53 10.35 8.80
CA LEU A 114 4.00 9.06 8.42
C LEU A 114 2.73 8.76 9.22
N MET A 115 1.75 8.14 8.56
CA MET A 115 0.65 7.45 9.21
C MET A 115 0.70 6.00 8.78
N VAL A 116 1.05 5.12 9.71
CA VAL A 116 1.25 3.71 9.43
C VAL A 116 0.03 2.90 9.85
N LEU A 117 -0.47 2.04 8.97
CA LEU A 117 -1.55 1.11 9.26
C LEU A 117 -0.99 -0.28 9.53
N VAL A 118 -1.47 -0.91 10.59
CA VAL A 118 -1.06 -2.26 10.99
C VAL A 118 -2.27 -3.08 11.35
N LYS A 119 -2.42 -4.25 10.72
CA LYS A 119 -3.52 -5.20 10.98
C LYS A 119 -3.27 -6.05 12.20
N ASP A 120 -2.13 -6.70 12.26
CA ASP A 120 -1.77 -7.63 13.36
C ASP A 120 -0.95 -6.89 14.44
N TRP A 121 -1.55 -5.81 14.97
CA TRP A 121 -0.89 -4.89 15.88
C TRP A 121 -0.59 -5.48 17.27
N GLU A 122 -1.19 -6.62 17.65
CA GLU A 122 -0.86 -7.30 18.90
C GLU A 122 0.52 -7.97 18.91
N LYS A 123 1.15 -8.12 17.73
CA LYS A 123 2.49 -8.69 17.59
C LYS A 123 3.61 -7.66 17.69
N ILE A 124 3.29 -6.38 17.60
CA ILE A 124 4.31 -5.32 17.57
C ILE A 124 4.85 -5.11 18.98
N GLU A 125 6.16 -5.25 19.13
CA GLU A 125 6.84 -5.03 20.41
C GLU A 125 6.98 -3.55 20.75
N GLN A 126 7.30 -2.72 19.75
CA GLN A 126 7.42 -1.27 19.88
C GLN A 126 7.10 -0.59 18.55
N LEU A 127 6.22 0.41 18.55
CA LEU A 127 5.86 1.19 17.35
C LEU A 127 5.86 2.70 17.68
N GLY A 128 6.61 3.45 16.93
CA GLY A 128 6.68 4.91 17.10
C GLY A 128 8.02 5.51 16.66
N ASN A 129 8.23 6.76 17.03
CA ASN A 129 7.59 7.55 18.09
C ASN A 129 6.24 8.14 17.65
N VAL A 130 5.27 8.09 18.54
CA VAL A 130 3.91 8.57 18.29
C VAL A 130 3.84 10.10 18.36
N ARG A 131 3.13 10.73 17.41
CA ARG A 131 3.00 12.18 17.32
C ARG A 131 1.58 12.66 16.98
N SER A 132 1.46 13.99 16.86
CA SER A 132 0.17 14.66 16.67
C SER A 132 -0.44 14.38 15.30
N ALA A 133 -1.76 14.18 15.27
CA ALA A 133 -2.55 14.08 14.04
C ALA A 133 -2.99 15.46 13.52
N ARG A 134 -3.41 15.48 12.26
CA ARG A 134 -4.12 16.59 11.60
C ARG A 134 -5.51 16.10 11.16
N PRO A 135 -6.45 16.99 10.82
CA PRO A 135 -7.78 16.60 10.36
C PRO A 135 -7.77 15.57 9.22
N THR A 136 -6.87 15.72 8.26
CA THR A 136 -6.74 14.78 7.14
C THR A 136 -6.40 13.36 7.58
N ASN A 137 -5.58 13.20 8.63
CA ASN A 137 -5.24 11.87 9.15
C ASN A 137 -6.48 11.15 9.72
N PHE A 138 -7.41 11.87 10.34
CA PHE A 138 -8.69 11.31 10.77
C PHE A 138 -9.50 10.83 9.57
N ILE A 139 -9.59 11.62 8.49
CA ILE A 139 -10.33 11.25 7.28
C ILE A 139 -9.75 10.01 6.62
N LEU A 140 -8.42 9.92 6.52
CA LEU A 140 -7.73 8.74 5.98
C LEU A 140 -7.99 7.51 6.86
N CYS A 141 -7.82 7.65 8.17
CA CYS A 141 -8.06 6.58 9.15
C CYS A 141 -9.51 6.07 9.11
N MET A 142 -10.49 6.97 9.05
CA MET A 142 -11.92 6.61 8.99
C MET A 142 -12.26 5.84 7.70
N GLY A 143 -11.61 6.15 6.58
CA GLY A 143 -11.76 5.40 5.33
C GLY A 143 -11.36 3.91 5.47
N TRP A 144 -10.51 3.57 6.41
CA TRP A 144 -10.13 2.21 6.76
C TRP A 144 -10.97 1.61 7.90
N ASN A 145 -11.85 2.38 8.51
CA ASN A 145 -12.48 2.03 9.79
C ASN A 145 -11.43 1.68 10.86
N ALA A 146 -10.24 2.28 10.76
CA ALA A 146 -9.10 2.03 11.63
C ALA A 146 -9.24 2.76 12.98
N ILE A 147 -8.34 2.46 13.92
CA ILE A 147 -8.22 3.11 15.21
C ILE A 147 -7.03 4.04 15.15
N LEU A 148 -7.25 5.37 15.20
CA LEU A 148 -6.17 6.35 15.13
C LEU A 148 -5.45 6.46 16.48
N CYS A 149 -4.15 6.16 16.50
CA CYS A 149 -3.26 6.36 17.64
C CYS A 149 -2.37 7.59 17.37
N HIS A 150 -2.47 8.61 18.23
CA HIS A 150 -1.73 9.86 18.07
C HIS A 150 -1.50 10.56 19.42
N ASP A 151 -0.57 11.49 19.51
CA ASP A 151 -0.40 12.35 20.67
C ASP A 151 -0.53 13.83 20.28
N GLY A 152 -1.67 14.43 20.64
CA GLY A 152 -1.97 15.84 20.39
C GLY A 152 -2.47 16.13 18.98
N GLY A 153 -2.49 17.43 18.68
CA GLY A 153 -2.96 18.00 17.42
C GLY A 153 -3.75 19.29 17.62
N PRO A 154 -4.09 20.01 16.54
CA PRO A 154 -4.82 21.27 16.61
C PRO A 154 -6.29 21.04 17.01
N VAL A 155 -6.94 22.12 17.47
CA VAL A 155 -8.37 22.13 17.84
C VAL A 155 -9.27 21.68 16.69
N TYR A 156 -8.85 21.86 15.44
CA TYR A 156 -9.57 21.44 14.23
C TYR A 156 -9.81 19.94 14.16
N ASN A 157 -8.99 19.14 14.83
CA ASN A 157 -9.19 17.69 14.95
C ASN A 157 -10.55 17.34 15.58
N ASN A 158 -11.12 18.22 16.43
CA ASN A 158 -12.40 18.00 17.10
C ASN A 158 -13.57 17.84 16.12
N ASN A 159 -13.46 18.41 14.92
CA ASN A 159 -14.47 18.26 13.87
C ASN A 159 -14.61 16.81 13.41
N TYR A 160 -13.58 16.01 13.59
CA TYR A 160 -13.50 14.61 13.14
C TYR A 160 -13.44 13.63 14.31
N SER A 161 -12.64 13.90 15.35
CA SER A 161 -12.45 12.99 16.49
C SER A 161 -13.73 12.71 17.28
N ASN A 162 -14.68 13.65 17.28
CA ASN A 162 -15.97 13.54 17.99
C ASN A 162 -17.07 12.88 17.14
N GLN A 163 -16.78 12.49 15.89
CA GLN A 163 -17.77 11.85 15.04
C GLN A 163 -18.03 10.41 15.51
N PRO A 164 -19.26 9.86 15.35
CA PRO A 164 -19.59 8.52 15.79
C PRO A 164 -18.77 7.44 15.08
N PHE A 165 -18.38 7.67 13.85
CA PHE A 165 -17.56 6.80 13.03
C PHE A 165 -16.04 6.95 13.29
N SER A 166 -15.64 7.87 14.16
CA SER A 166 -14.24 8.06 14.54
C SER A 166 -13.88 7.29 15.80
N THR A 167 -12.76 6.61 15.77
CA THR A 167 -12.17 5.99 16.95
C THR A 167 -10.70 6.40 17.03
N ASN A 168 -10.33 7.06 18.13
CA ASN A 168 -8.95 7.47 18.34
C ASN A 168 -8.52 7.27 19.79
N LEU A 169 -7.22 7.08 19.99
CA LEU A 169 -6.51 7.10 21.25
C LEU A 169 -5.51 8.25 21.19
N ASN A 170 -5.72 9.27 22.01
CA ASN A 170 -4.90 10.48 22.02
C ASN A 170 -3.98 10.47 23.24
N GLY A 171 -2.67 10.26 23.02
CA GLY A 171 -1.64 10.22 24.04
C GLY A 171 -1.78 9.10 25.06
N GLY A 172 -0.90 9.13 26.07
CA GLY A 172 -0.90 8.14 27.14
C GLY A 172 -0.38 6.78 26.72
N PHE A 173 0.45 6.75 25.69
CA PHE A 173 1.26 5.58 25.34
C PHE A 173 2.57 5.59 26.15
N ASP A 174 3.30 4.50 26.11
CA ASP A 174 4.51 4.34 26.89
C ASP A 174 5.60 5.33 26.51
N ARG A 175 6.38 5.72 27.53
CA ARG A 175 7.56 6.59 27.35
C ARG A 175 8.83 5.77 27.46
N VAL A 176 9.40 5.42 26.30
CA VAL A 176 10.65 4.65 26.21
C VAL A 176 11.82 5.62 26.20
N PRO A 177 12.71 5.61 27.23
CA PRO A 177 13.89 6.47 27.26
C PRO A 177 14.85 6.13 26.11
N ASN A 178 15.15 7.12 25.28
CA ASN A 178 16.03 6.99 24.12
C ASN A 178 17.09 8.10 24.03
N GLY A 179 17.25 8.88 25.10
CA GLY A 179 18.21 10.00 25.14
C GLY A 179 17.77 11.28 24.44
N LYS A 180 16.58 11.30 23.83
CA LYS A 180 16.01 12.45 23.11
C LYS A 180 15.06 13.27 24.01
N ALA A 181 14.58 14.40 23.50
CA ALA A 181 13.55 15.19 24.18
C ALA A 181 12.28 14.35 24.39
N ARG A 182 11.53 14.69 25.46
CA ARG A 182 10.34 13.93 25.88
C ARG A 182 9.33 13.69 24.74
N GLU A 183 9.19 14.61 23.82
CA GLU A 183 8.28 14.52 22.67
C GLU A 183 8.63 13.39 21.67
N PHE A 184 9.87 12.91 21.67
CA PHE A 184 10.35 11.82 20.82
C PHE A 184 10.46 10.48 21.56
N THR A 185 9.83 10.32 22.72
CA THR A 185 9.94 9.13 23.57
C THR A 185 8.64 8.33 23.69
N GLU A 186 7.57 8.71 23.00
CA GLU A 186 6.28 8.04 23.10
C GLU A 186 6.14 6.95 22.03
N TYR A 187 5.83 5.73 22.47
CA TYR A 187 5.71 4.56 21.64
C TYR A 187 4.50 3.73 22.08
N ILE A 188 3.89 3.01 21.14
CA ILE A 188 3.01 1.89 21.48
C ILE A 188 3.93 0.70 21.75
N THR A 189 3.80 0.07 22.92
CA THR A 189 4.58 -1.09 23.30
C THR A 189 3.69 -2.26 23.70
N THR A 190 4.28 -3.42 23.98
CA THR A 190 3.55 -4.59 24.52
C THR A 190 2.87 -4.32 25.87
N GLU A 191 3.29 -3.28 26.60
CA GLU A 191 2.66 -2.85 27.87
C GLU A 191 1.37 -2.04 27.63
N ASP A 192 1.22 -1.44 26.43
CA ASP A 192 0.01 -0.73 26.03
C ASP A 192 -1.11 -1.72 25.64
N ASP A 193 -1.96 -2.05 26.58
CA ASP A 193 -3.16 -2.84 26.30
C ASP A 193 -4.22 -1.98 25.56
N LEU A 194 -4.03 -1.83 24.23
CA LEU A 194 -4.93 -1.05 23.39
C LEU A 194 -6.37 -1.54 23.45
N ALA A 195 -6.57 -2.85 23.48
CA ALA A 195 -7.90 -3.46 23.57
C ALA A 195 -8.60 -3.07 24.88
N LYS A 196 -7.89 -3.08 26.00
CA LYS A 196 -8.41 -2.64 27.30
C LYS A 196 -8.71 -1.15 27.31
N ARG A 197 -7.83 -0.32 26.72
CA ARG A 197 -8.03 1.14 26.59
C ARG A 197 -9.28 1.45 25.77
N LEU A 198 -9.48 0.77 24.63
CA LEU A 198 -10.65 0.92 23.78
C LEU A 198 -11.92 0.51 24.52
N LYS A 199 -11.90 -0.65 25.20
CA LYS A 199 -13.03 -1.11 26.01
C LYS A 199 -13.40 -0.13 27.12
N ALA A 200 -12.41 0.44 27.81
CA ALA A 200 -12.64 1.46 28.83
C ALA A 200 -13.31 2.72 28.26
N ASN A 201 -13.01 3.06 27.01
CA ASN A 201 -13.62 4.16 26.25
C ASN A 201 -14.92 3.75 25.52
N LYS A 202 -15.44 2.54 25.74
CA LYS A 202 -16.62 1.98 25.07
C LYS A 202 -16.49 1.94 23.53
N LYS A 203 -15.28 1.69 23.04
CA LYS A 203 -14.95 1.52 21.63
C LYS A 203 -14.61 0.06 21.35
N SER A 204 -14.96 -0.42 20.14
CA SER A 204 -14.69 -1.80 19.71
C SER A 204 -13.34 -1.90 18.99
N ILE A 205 -12.70 -3.07 19.15
CA ILE A 205 -11.57 -3.49 18.31
C ILE A 205 -12.03 -4.11 16.99
N GLU A 206 -13.32 -4.47 16.90
CA GLU A 206 -13.91 -5.03 15.69
C GLU A 206 -14.45 -3.93 14.79
N TYR A 207 -14.55 -4.21 13.50
CA TYR A 207 -15.13 -3.27 12.54
C TYR A 207 -16.50 -2.78 12.98
N GLN A 208 -16.74 -1.49 12.74
CA GLN A 208 -18.06 -0.89 12.92
C GLN A 208 -18.81 -1.06 11.58
N GLU A 209 -19.61 -2.13 11.45
CA GLU A 209 -20.30 -2.48 10.20
C GLU A 209 -21.08 -1.31 9.61
N GLU A 210 -21.67 -0.45 10.45
CA GLU A 210 -22.40 0.76 10.03
C GLU A 210 -21.51 1.73 9.20
N TYR A 211 -20.21 1.72 9.43
CA TYR A 211 -19.23 2.63 8.79
C TYR A 211 -18.18 1.87 7.96
N TYR A 212 -18.34 0.56 7.80
CA TYR A 212 -17.46 -0.25 6.99
C TYR A 212 -18.05 -0.44 5.59
N GLU A 213 -17.52 0.29 4.61
CA GLU A 213 -18.03 0.32 3.25
C GLU A 213 -17.42 -0.78 2.32
N GLY A 214 -16.95 -1.90 2.91
CA GLY A 214 -16.47 -3.06 2.17
C GLY A 214 -14.99 -2.99 1.74
N PRO A 215 -14.57 -3.83 0.79
CA PRO A 215 -13.18 -3.96 0.35
C PRO A 215 -12.60 -2.64 -0.16
N ARG A 216 -11.34 -2.37 0.20
CA ARG A 216 -10.64 -1.15 -0.20
C ARG A 216 -10.01 -1.30 -1.58
N PHE A 217 -9.34 -2.44 -1.80
CA PHE A 217 -8.59 -2.74 -3.01
C PHE A 217 -9.06 -4.04 -3.66
N ILE A 218 -8.77 -4.19 -4.93
CA ILE A 218 -8.81 -5.43 -5.67
C ILE A 218 -7.38 -5.97 -5.67
N TRP A 219 -7.18 -7.23 -5.27
CA TRP A 219 -5.86 -7.83 -5.16
C TRP A 219 -5.60 -8.82 -6.26
N VAL A 220 -4.40 -8.80 -6.81
CA VAL A 220 -3.89 -9.77 -7.79
C VAL A 220 -2.50 -10.25 -7.38
N GLU A 221 -2.13 -11.48 -7.77
CA GLU A 221 -0.78 -12.00 -7.49
C GLU A 221 0.29 -11.15 -8.18
N GLU A 222 0.05 -10.74 -9.43
CA GLU A 222 0.97 -9.92 -10.21
C GLU A 222 0.18 -9.00 -11.14
N VAL A 223 0.45 -7.70 -11.05
CA VAL A 223 -0.08 -6.67 -11.95
C VAL A 223 0.80 -6.60 -13.19
N ASP A 224 0.19 -6.66 -14.37
CA ASP A 224 0.81 -6.24 -15.63
C ASP A 224 0.25 -4.87 -16.03
N LEU A 225 1.10 -3.86 -16.04
CA LEU A 225 0.73 -2.50 -16.43
C LEU A 225 0.76 -2.28 -17.96
N GLY A 226 1.07 -3.33 -18.74
CA GLY A 226 1.16 -3.28 -20.19
C GLY A 226 2.45 -2.64 -20.73
N GLU A 227 2.51 -2.55 -22.08
CA GLU A 227 3.70 -2.06 -22.80
C GLU A 227 3.85 -0.53 -22.74
N ASP A 228 2.74 0.19 -22.58
CA ASP A 228 2.73 1.67 -22.54
C ASP A 228 3.13 2.24 -21.16
N ALA A 229 3.29 1.39 -20.15
CA ALA A 229 3.73 1.80 -18.82
C ALA A 229 5.19 2.31 -18.86
N LYS A 230 5.42 3.43 -18.20
CA LYS A 230 6.76 4.06 -18.14
C LYS A 230 7.64 3.35 -17.11
N THR A 231 8.95 3.37 -17.31
CA THR A 231 9.92 2.94 -16.29
C THR A 231 9.76 3.79 -15.02
N ALA A 232 9.90 3.17 -13.87
CA ALA A 232 9.80 3.81 -12.57
C ALA A 232 10.62 3.02 -11.54
N THR A 233 11.94 3.08 -11.66
CA THR A 233 12.89 2.41 -10.77
C THR A 233 13.36 3.30 -9.62
N TYR A 234 13.16 4.61 -9.74
CA TYR A 234 13.43 5.61 -8.72
C TYR A 234 12.28 6.60 -8.65
N ILE A 235 11.81 6.88 -7.45
CA ILE A 235 10.72 7.82 -7.17
C ILE A 235 11.16 8.77 -6.06
N ALA A 236 11.06 10.09 -6.28
CA ALA A 236 11.23 11.11 -5.26
C ALA A 236 10.00 12.03 -5.23
N PRO A 237 9.10 11.85 -4.26
CA PRO A 237 8.04 12.81 -4.00
C PRO A 237 8.63 14.15 -3.56
N PRO A 238 7.99 15.29 -3.86
CA PRO A 238 8.52 16.61 -3.52
C PRO A 238 8.29 16.94 -2.03
N PHE A 239 8.97 16.22 -1.16
CA PHE A 239 8.99 16.41 0.29
C PHE A 239 10.37 16.98 0.73
N PRO A 240 10.60 18.28 0.58
CA PRO A 240 11.93 18.86 0.65
C PRO A 240 12.59 18.74 2.04
N HIS A 241 11.80 18.64 3.12
CA HIS A 241 12.35 18.46 4.46
C HIS A 241 12.96 17.08 4.67
N ASN A 242 12.24 16.05 4.21
CA ASN A 242 12.59 14.64 4.45
C ASN A 242 13.46 14.08 3.33
N GLU A 243 13.41 14.67 2.12
CA GLU A 243 14.08 14.14 0.93
C GLU A 243 13.75 12.65 0.72
N SER A 244 12.44 12.33 0.81
CA SER A 244 11.96 10.95 0.73
C SER A 244 12.16 10.36 -0.65
N GLU A 245 12.67 9.13 -0.71
CA GLU A 245 12.99 8.42 -1.94
C GLU A 245 12.52 6.96 -1.84
N LEU A 246 12.15 6.37 -2.99
CA LEU A 246 11.87 4.94 -3.12
C LEU A 246 12.65 4.39 -4.31
N THR A 247 13.49 3.39 -4.08
CA THR A 247 14.31 2.74 -5.10
C THR A 247 13.87 1.30 -5.31
N TYR A 248 13.59 0.95 -6.56
CA TYR A 248 13.16 -0.40 -6.93
C TYR A 248 14.34 -1.38 -6.97
N ASN A 249 14.14 -2.54 -6.37
CA ASN A 249 15.07 -3.67 -6.46
C ASN A 249 14.43 -4.77 -7.31
N GLU A 250 15.05 -5.07 -8.46
CA GLU A 250 14.57 -6.08 -9.41
C GLU A 250 14.66 -7.53 -8.86
N GLU A 251 15.52 -7.79 -7.87
CA GLU A 251 15.72 -9.14 -7.34
C GLU A 251 14.51 -9.63 -6.54
N ASP A 252 13.86 -8.73 -5.77
CA ASP A 252 12.71 -9.06 -4.94
C ASP A 252 11.42 -8.34 -5.35
N GLY A 253 11.52 -7.38 -6.26
CA GLY A 253 10.39 -6.62 -6.80
C GLY A 253 9.81 -5.63 -5.81
N LEU A 254 10.62 -5.07 -4.90
CA LEU A 254 10.21 -4.14 -3.87
C LEU A 254 10.83 -2.75 -4.07
N TYR A 255 10.13 -1.72 -3.55
CA TYR A 255 10.60 -0.35 -3.46
C TYR A 255 11.09 -0.07 -2.06
N TYR A 256 12.37 0.26 -1.92
CA TYR A 256 13.04 0.53 -0.65
C TYR A 256 13.01 2.01 -0.33
N TYR A 257 12.45 2.36 0.83
CA TYR A 257 12.29 3.73 1.27
C TYR A 257 13.57 4.25 1.95
N SER A 258 13.94 5.47 1.60
CA SER A 258 15.04 6.25 2.20
C SER A 258 14.57 7.66 2.48
N GLU A 259 15.18 8.31 3.46
CA GLU A 259 14.94 9.71 3.79
C GLU A 259 16.20 10.34 4.37
N TYR A 260 16.36 11.66 4.23
CA TYR A 260 17.55 12.38 4.66
C TYR A 260 18.86 11.83 4.07
N GLY A 261 18.80 11.21 2.89
CA GLY A 261 19.94 10.59 2.19
C GLY A 261 20.39 9.27 2.76
N GLU A 262 19.61 8.61 3.65
CA GLU A 262 19.96 7.35 4.31
C GLU A 262 18.80 6.35 4.21
N PRO A 263 19.08 5.02 4.15
CA PRO A 263 18.05 4.00 4.25
C PRO A 263 17.25 4.13 5.54
N HIS A 264 15.92 4.01 5.46
CA HIS A 264 15.06 4.00 6.64
C HIS A 264 15.05 2.61 7.27
N LEU A 265 15.89 2.41 8.28
CA LEU A 265 16.04 1.13 8.98
C LEU A 265 15.17 1.09 10.24
N ASP A 266 14.67 -0.10 10.56
CA ASP A 266 13.88 -0.41 11.75
C ASP A 266 14.68 -1.28 12.73
N PRO A 267 15.26 -0.71 13.79
CA PRO A 267 16.00 -1.48 14.77
C PRO A 267 15.14 -2.47 15.59
N GLY A 268 13.82 -2.28 15.57
CA GLY A 268 12.88 -3.22 16.19
C GLY A 268 12.69 -4.51 15.40
N ASN A 269 13.14 -4.55 14.14
CA ASN A 269 13.02 -5.69 13.24
C ASN A 269 14.36 -5.96 12.52
N ASP A 270 15.40 -6.28 13.28
CA ASP A 270 16.73 -6.64 12.78
C ASP A 270 17.31 -5.67 11.73
N ASP A 271 17.09 -4.36 11.92
CA ASP A 271 17.47 -3.30 10.99
C ASP A 271 16.87 -3.47 9.56
N ALA A 272 15.72 -4.13 9.44
CA ALA A 272 15.01 -4.25 8.17
C ALA A 272 14.73 -2.87 7.57
N GLN A 273 15.05 -2.67 6.29
CA GLN A 273 14.70 -1.43 5.61
C GLN A 273 13.22 -1.43 5.26
N LEU A 274 12.55 -0.30 5.49
CA LEU A 274 11.16 -0.06 5.11
C LEU A 274 11.02 -0.21 3.59
N CYS A 275 10.15 -1.12 3.13
CA CYS A 275 9.95 -1.42 1.72
C CYS A 275 8.49 -1.75 1.39
N PHE A 276 8.15 -1.61 0.10
CA PHE A 276 6.78 -1.71 -0.40
C PHE A 276 6.71 -2.43 -1.73
N LYS A 277 5.64 -3.18 -1.95
CA LYS A 277 5.31 -3.79 -3.23
C LYS A 277 4.63 -2.80 -4.17
N ASN A 278 3.78 -1.93 -3.62
CA ASN A 278 3.01 -0.95 -4.35
C ASN A 278 3.38 0.46 -3.88
N VAL A 279 3.47 1.39 -4.82
CA VAL A 279 3.62 2.82 -4.56
C VAL A 279 2.50 3.57 -5.25
N VAL A 280 1.79 4.41 -4.49
CA VAL A 280 0.75 5.29 -5.01
C VAL A 280 1.12 6.73 -4.67
N LEU A 281 1.12 7.61 -5.64
CA LEU A 281 1.20 9.04 -5.41
C LEU A 281 -0.16 9.68 -5.71
N GLN A 282 -0.70 10.42 -4.73
CA GLN A 282 -1.99 11.09 -4.81
C GLN A 282 -1.79 12.61 -4.85
N LYS A 283 -2.15 13.25 -5.95
CA LYS A 283 -2.21 14.72 -6.04
C LYS A 283 -3.39 15.23 -5.23
N ALA A 284 -3.16 16.19 -4.32
CA ALA A 284 -4.25 16.78 -3.53
C ALA A 284 -4.00 18.26 -3.24
N ASP A 285 -5.06 19.06 -3.29
CA ASP A 285 -5.01 20.45 -2.85
C ASP A 285 -4.84 20.51 -1.33
N MET A 286 -3.97 21.38 -0.85
CA MET A 286 -3.78 21.60 0.57
C MET A 286 -3.95 23.06 0.94
N TYR A 287 -4.36 23.29 2.20
CA TYR A 287 -4.55 24.62 2.77
C TYR A 287 -3.98 24.69 4.17
N GLU A 288 -3.57 25.89 4.58
CA GLU A 288 -3.32 26.19 5.98
C GLU A 288 -4.61 26.56 6.69
N TYR A 289 -4.86 26.01 7.88
CA TYR A 289 -5.95 26.43 8.74
C TYR A 289 -5.70 27.78 9.40
N ASP A 290 -4.44 28.04 9.75
CA ASP A 290 -4.03 29.23 10.51
C ASP A 290 -2.52 29.49 10.40
N GLU A 291 -2.06 30.56 11.03
CA GLU A 291 -0.65 31.01 11.08
C GLU A 291 0.34 30.02 11.71
N ASN A 292 -0.16 28.95 12.35
CA ASN A 292 0.72 27.90 12.88
C ASN A 292 1.11 26.88 11.80
N GLY A 293 0.66 27.08 10.56
CA GLY A 293 0.99 26.21 9.44
C GLY A 293 0.30 24.82 9.51
N TYR A 294 -0.79 24.69 10.27
CA TYR A 294 -1.54 23.43 10.34
C TYR A 294 -2.25 23.16 9.03
N MET A 295 -1.96 21.99 8.45
CA MET A 295 -2.43 21.61 7.12
C MET A 295 -3.74 20.86 7.14
N TYR A 296 -4.53 21.09 6.09
CA TYR A 296 -5.67 20.31 5.68
C TYR A 296 -5.56 19.99 4.18
N TYR A 297 -5.89 18.76 3.81
CA TYR A 297 -5.97 18.35 2.41
C TYR A 297 -7.41 18.13 2.01
N ASP A 298 -7.78 18.67 0.85
CA ASP A 298 -9.11 18.49 0.26
C ASP A 298 -9.16 17.17 -0.52
N ILE A 299 -9.50 16.12 0.21
CA ILE A 299 -9.47 14.73 -0.27
C ILE A 299 -10.85 14.08 -0.38
N ILE A 300 -11.92 14.81 -0.12
CA ILE A 300 -13.30 14.29 -0.17
C ILE A 300 -14.05 14.86 -1.36
N GLU A 301 -14.93 14.06 -1.97
CA GLU A 301 -15.83 14.42 -3.07
C GLU A 301 -15.13 14.92 -4.35
N LYS A 302 -13.85 14.62 -4.49
CA LYS A 302 -13.07 15.00 -5.66
C LYS A 302 -12.49 13.78 -6.37
N ARG A 303 -12.34 13.93 -7.68
CA ARG A 303 -11.53 13.06 -8.52
C ARG A 303 -10.25 13.81 -8.84
N ASN A 304 -9.13 13.26 -8.43
CA ASN A 304 -7.81 13.85 -8.60
C ASN A 304 -6.88 12.89 -9.34
N ASP A 305 -5.82 13.45 -9.93
CA ASP A 305 -4.78 12.68 -10.61
C ASP A 305 -3.84 12.02 -9.60
N GLY A 306 -3.16 10.97 -10.04
CA GLY A 306 -2.16 10.26 -9.28
C GLY A 306 -1.29 9.38 -10.18
N TYR A 307 -0.39 8.65 -9.54
CA TYR A 307 0.41 7.60 -10.19
C TYR A 307 0.28 6.31 -9.40
N TYR A 308 0.13 5.19 -10.11
CA TYR A 308 0.32 3.85 -9.56
C TYR A 308 1.62 3.27 -10.12
N ILE A 309 2.45 2.79 -9.22
CA ILE A 309 3.82 2.36 -9.49
C ILE A 309 4.03 0.99 -8.88
N VAL A 310 4.45 0.03 -9.69
CA VAL A 310 4.63 -1.38 -9.29
C VAL A 310 5.58 -2.05 -10.29
N ASN A 311 6.36 -3.02 -9.83
CA ASN A 311 7.24 -3.84 -10.68
C ASN A 311 8.18 -3.01 -11.57
N GLY A 312 8.72 -1.90 -11.06
CA GLY A 312 9.62 -1.02 -11.81
C GLY A 312 8.94 -0.19 -12.91
N LYS A 313 7.60 -0.13 -12.92
CA LYS A 313 6.80 0.58 -13.92
C LYS A 313 5.75 1.49 -13.29
N MET A 314 5.26 2.47 -14.05
CA MET A 314 4.26 3.45 -13.63
C MET A 314 3.20 3.67 -14.70
N ILE A 315 1.96 3.89 -14.25
CA ILE A 315 0.85 4.43 -15.03
C ILE A 315 0.22 5.65 -14.33
N PRO A 316 -0.31 6.63 -15.08
CA PRO A 316 -1.18 7.65 -14.52
C PRO A 316 -2.51 7.00 -14.09
N ILE A 317 -3.05 7.50 -12.98
CA ILE A 317 -4.33 7.06 -12.44
C ILE A 317 -5.17 8.26 -12.02
N GLN A 318 -6.45 7.99 -11.74
CA GLN A 318 -7.31 8.91 -11.01
C GLN A 318 -7.74 8.25 -9.71
N TRP A 319 -7.82 9.05 -8.63
CA TRP A 319 -8.30 8.55 -7.35
C TRP A 319 -9.49 9.36 -6.85
N VAL A 320 -10.36 8.70 -6.09
CA VAL A 320 -11.61 9.27 -5.56
C VAL A 320 -11.84 8.78 -4.15
N LYS A 321 -12.20 9.71 -3.26
CA LYS A 321 -12.74 9.43 -1.93
C LYS A 321 -14.06 10.17 -1.77
N VAL A 322 -15.17 9.43 -1.73
CA VAL A 322 -16.53 10.01 -1.81
C VAL A 322 -16.97 10.66 -0.49
N SER A 323 -16.56 10.11 0.64
CA SER A 323 -16.93 10.60 1.98
C SER A 323 -15.77 10.39 2.96
N ALA A 324 -15.90 10.85 4.19
CA ALA A 324 -14.91 10.61 5.23
C ALA A 324 -14.74 9.11 5.56
N THR A 325 -15.82 8.32 5.47
CA THR A 325 -15.84 6.89 5.78
C THR A 325 -15.62 5.99 4.57
N SER A 326 -15.82 6.50 3.34
CA SER A 326 -15.60 5.71 2.14
C SER A 326 -14.13 5.35 1.95
N PRO A 327 -13.81 4.19 1.35
CA PRO A 327 -12.45 3.91 0.91
C PRO A 327 -12.01 4.90 -0.18
N THR A 328 -10.71 5.10 -0.29
CA THR A 328 -10.14 5.70 -1.50
C THR A 328 -10.10 4.64 -2.60
N LYS A 329 -10.59 4.96 -3.78
CA LYS A 329 -10.60 4.10 -4.95
C LYS A 329 -9.70 4.67 -6.05
N TYR A 330 -9.04 3.78 -6.78
CA TYR A 330 -8.10 4.11 -7.86
C TYR A 330 -8.62 3.58 -9.18
N TYR A 331 -8.50 4.39 -10.22
CA TYR A 331 -8.98 4.09 -11.56
C TYR A 331 -7.89 4.39 -12.58
N ASP A 332 -7.81 3.59 -13.64
CA ASP A 332 -7.02 3.93 -14.81
C ASP A 332 -7.62 5.14 -15.55
N MET A 333 -6.95 5.59 -16.62
CA MET A 333 -7.41 6.73 -17.41
C MET A 333 -8.64 6.41 -18.28
N GLU A 334 -9.02 5.14 -18.37
CA GLU A 334 -10.25 4.67 -19.04
C GLU A 334 -11.44 4.59 -18.06
N GLY A 335 -11.17 4.69 -16.76
CA GLY A 335 -12.18 4.67 -15.70
C GLY A 335 -12.43 3.29 -15.10
N ASN A 336 -11.60 2.30 -15.38
CA ASN A 336 -11.66 0.98 -14.74
C ASN A 336 -10.96 1.04 -13.37
N GLU A 337 -11.55 0.41 -12.34
CA GLU A 337 -10.88 0.30 -11.04
C GLU A 337 -9.64 -0.60 -11.19
N ILE A 338 -8.47 -0.10 -10.77
CA ILE A 338 -7.21 -0.85 -10.85
C ILE A 338 -7.10 -1.88 -9.74
N ALA A 339 -6.42 -2.99 -10.02
CA ALA A 339 -5.98 -3.94 -9.02
C ALA A 339 -4.56 -3.61 -8.54
N LEU A 340 -4.26 -3.94 -7.28
CA LEU A 340 -2.93 -3.82 -6.69
C LEU A 340 -2.30 -5.20 -6.54
N ASN A 341 -0.97 -5.26 -6.60
CA ASN A 341 -0.23 -6.47 -6.21
C ASN A 341 -0.46 -6.79 -4.73
N VAL A 342 -0.55 -8.08 -4.42
CA VAL A 342 -0.43 -8.54 -3.04
C VAL A 342 0.88 -8.04 -2.43
N GLY A 343 0.80 -7.38 -1.28
CA GLY A 343 1.94 -6.82 -0.54
C GLY A 343 1.69 -5.43 0.03
N LYS A 344 2.67 -4.92 0.74
CA LYS A 344 2.63 -3.61 1.41
C LYS A 344 2.53 -2.46 0.42
N THR A 345 1.89 -1.36 0.86
CA THR A 345 1.67 -0.19 0.01
C THR A 345 2.16 1.10 0.65
N TYR A 346 2.96 1.88 -0.08
CA TYR A 346 3.24 3.28 0.23
C TYR A 346 2.26 4.19 -0.50
N ILE A 347 1.74 5.21 0.19
CA ILE A 347 0.83 6.21 -0.36
C ILE A 347 1.34 7.61 0.00
N GLY A 348 1.98 8.26 -0.96
CA GLY A 348 2.40 9.66 -0.84
C GLY A 348 1.26 10.60 -1.23
N ILE A 349 0.81 11.47 -0.30
CA ILE A 349 -0.17 12.52 -0.62
C ILE A 349 0.60 13.80 -0.94
N VAL A 350 0.75 14.06 -2.23
CA VAL A 350 1.57 15.14 -2.77
C VAL A 350 0.73 16.39 -2.96
N PRO A 351 1.17 17.55 -2.41
CA PRO A 351 0.50 18.81 -2.64
C PRO A 351 0.42 19.17 -4.13
N SER A 352 -0.73 19.69 -4.56
CA SER A 352 -0.96 20.03 -5.97
C SER A 352 -0.03 21.14 -6.49
N ASP A 353 0.45 22.02 -5.61
CA ASP A 353 1.36 23.12 -5.95
C ASP A 353 2.80 22.67 -6.24
N THR A 354 3.19 21.47 -5.79
CA THR A 354 4.50 20.85 -6.07
C THR A 354 4.39 19.57 -6.90
N TRP A 355 3.20 19.22 -7.41
CA TRP A 355 2.98 17.98 -8.15
C TRP A 355 3.92 17.79 -9.35
N GLU A 356 4.21 18.87 -10.07
CA GLU A 356 5.10 18.83 -11.24
C GLU A 356 6.59 18.64 -10.89
N GLU A 357 6.92 18.66 -9.60
CA GLU A 357 8.28 18.43 -9.07
C GLU A 357 8.50 16.95 -8.69
N VAL A 358 7.48 16.08 -8.83
CA VAL A 358 7.63 14.63 -8.63
C VAL A 358 8.65 14.09 -9.62
N VAL A 359 9.70 13.43 -9.13
CA VAL A 359 10.69 12.74 -9.96
C VAL A 359 10.34 11.26 -10.02
N ILE A 360 10.31 10.70 -11.25
CA ILE A 360 10.13 9.27 -11.53
C ILE A 360 11.08 8.90 -12.69
N GLU A 361 11.99 7.95 -12.45
CA GLU A 361 13.02 7.50 -13.41
C GLU A 361 13.00 5.98 -13.63
#